data_0a218cd336dba46030df5b39b71e0aa7
#
_entry.id   0a218cd336dba46030df5b39b71e0aa7
#
_cell.length_a   1.000
_cell.length_b   1.000
_cell.length_c   1.000
_cell.angle_alpha   90.00
_cell.angle_beta   90.00
_cell.angle_gamma   90.00
#
_symmetry.space_group_name_H-M   'P 1'
#
loop_
_entity.id
_entity.type
_entity.pdbx_description
1 polymer ?
#
loop_
_entity_poly.entity_id
_entity_poly.type
_entity_poly.pdbx_seq_one_letter_code
_entity_poly.pdbx_strand_id
1 'polypeptide(L)'
;MKKLIALLLVAFMMFAFCSCGGKDKDTVLSSSTDSVSSKVASSADETETSSEEPEKKAKSVTRYFLYGPGKSLKTTYDVDYSEDGKITVNLFDRNNYKTGSHVYEYDENGLVMFFGVYDKDGNEKGYTTYEYSNNMKISAEYYYEEDALRSTTEYQYNENGVIVSKTVEKVGEAEVYKWDYANNGDKPYAVYISTPSRPNFEGYNFADNANGKLYQKVHIVNGISNDYWSYDYDADGDCIYRGYYNVQHSLVEYYEFKYGEASELAAKAFKGTGILD
;
A
#
# COMPACT_ATOMS: atom_id res chain seq x y z
N MET A 1 -2.24 -19.24 25.19
CA MET A 1 -2.97 -19.19 23.90
C MET A 1 -3.32 -17.77 23.42
N LYS A 2 -3.18 -16.71 24.23
CA LYS A 2 -3.45 -15.30 23.82
C LYS A 2 -2.29 -14.60 23.10
N LYS A 3 -1.08 -15.16 23.09
CA LYS A 3 0.12 -14.56 22.47
C LYS A 3 0.35 -14.91 20.99
N LEU A 4 -0.41 -15.87 20.44
CA LEU A 4 -0.22 -16.33 19.06
C LEU A 4 -0.97 -15.47 18.02
N ILE A 5 -2.01 -14.75 18.43
CA ILE A 5 -2.87 -13.97 17.52
C ILE A 5 -2.21 -12.64 17.11
N ALA A 6 -1.42 -12.03 18.00
CA ALA A 6 -0.74 -10.78 17.69
C ALA A 6 0.41 -10.94 16.66
N LEU A 7 1.02 -12.14 16.61
CA LEU A 7 2.14 -12.40 15.69
C LEU A 7 1.67 -12.60 14.23
N LEU A 8 0.43 -13.03 14.04
CA LEU A 8 -0.12 -13.27 12.69
C LEU A 8 -0.50 -11.98 11.96
N LEU A 9 -0.88 -10.92 12.69
CA LEU A 9 -1.28 -9.64 12.11
C LEU A 9 -0.10 -8.84 11.54
N VAL A 10 1.08 -8.97 12.12
CA VAL A 10 2.28 -8.24 11.69
C VAL A 10 2.90 -8.82 10.43
N ALA A 11 2.79 -10.14 10.21
CA ALA A 11 3.28 -10.77 8.98
C ALA A 11 2.47 -10.39 7.73
N PHE A 12 1.24 -9.86 7.91
CA PHE A 12 0.31 -9.56 6.83
C PHE A 12 0.53 -8.20 6.16
N MET A 13 1.29 -7.29 6.79
CA MET A 13 1.45 -5.91 6.29
C MET A 13 2.70 -5.66 5.45
N MET A 14 3.52 -6.65 5.15
CA MET A 14 4.80 -6.43 4.47
C MET A 14 4.78 -6.61 2.95
N PHE A 15 3.60 -6.68 2.30
CA PHE A 15 3.51 -6.87 0.86
C PHE A 15 2.74 -5.74 0.17
N ALA A 16 3.35 -4.61 0.04
CA ALA A 16 2.91 -3.61 -0.90
C ALA A 16 4.09 -3.19 -1.77
N PHE A 17 4.00 -3.43 -3.06
CA PHE A 17 4.55 -2.53 -4.10
C PHE A 17 4.50 -3.18 -5.47
N CYS A 18 3.53 -2.82 -6.25
CA CYS A 18 3.68 -2.59 -7.68
C CYS A 18 2.86 -1.33 -8.03
N SER A 19 3.53 -0.19 -8.07
CA SER A 19 2.94 1.03 -8.60
C SER A 19 3.05 1.02 -10.12
N CYS A 20 1.94 1.02 -10.84
CA CYS A 20 1.92 1.24 -12.27
C CYS A 20 2.22 2.71 -12.57
N GLY A 21 3.42 3.00 -13.08
CA GLY A 21 3.74 4.27 -13.73
C GLY A 21 3.09 4.34 -15.11
N GLY A 22 2.09 5.20 -15.30
CA GLY A 22 1.57 5.57 -16.62
C GLY A 22 2.57 6.42 -17.37
N LYS A 23 2.94 6.03 -18.59
CA LYS A 23 3.73 6.85 -19.52
C LYS A 23 2.80 7.81 -20.25
N ASP A 24 2.92 9.10 -19.97
CA ASP A 24 2.47 10.12 -20.89
C ASP A 24 3.55 10.37 -21.95
N LYS A 25 3.12 10.33 -23.21
CA LYS A 25 3.97 10.53 -24.38
C LYS A 25 4.15 12.03 -24.64
N ASP A 26 5.41 12.38 -24.80
CA ASP A 26 5.89 13.66 -25.35
C ASP A 26 5.19 14.09 -26.62
N THR A 27 4.96 15.38 -26.73
CA THR A 27 4.89 16.08 -28.02
C THR A 27 5.79 17.31 -28.01
N VAL A 28 6.60 17.32 -29.02
CA VAL A 28 7.79 18.12 -29.30
C VAL A 28 7.46 19.54 -29.78
N LEU A 29 8.29 20.48 -29.34
CA LEU A 29 8.80 21.70 -29.99
C LEU A 29 7.87 22.64 -30.80
N SER A 30 7.89 23.92 -30.48
CA SER A 30 8.39 24.91 -31.44
C SER A 30 8.71 26.24 -30.76
N SER A 31 9.86 26.75 -31.10
CA SER A 31 10.46 28.02 -30.75
C SER A 31 9.81 29.19 -31.51
N SER A 32 9.72 30.37 -30.90
CA SER A 32 10.13 31.64 -31.56
C SER A 32 10.11 32.81 -30.62
N THR A 33 11.10 33.62 -30.83
CA THR A 33 11.66 34.82 -30.25
C THR A 33 10.80 36.08 -30.28
N ASP A 34 11.22 37.03 -29.38
CA ASP A 34 11.19 38.48 -29.42
C ASP A 34 9.87 39.23 -29.17
N SER A 35 9.80 40.15 -28.26
CA SER A 35 10.48 41.44 -28.15
C SER A 35 9.97 42.25 -26.95
N VAL A 36 10.86 43.11 -26.46
CA VAL A 36 10.78 44.11 -25.41
C VAL A 36 9.71 45.16 -25.65
N SER A 37 8.98 45.59 -24.60
CA SER A 37 8.69 46.99 -24.37
C SER A 37 8.21 47.27 -22.94
N SER A 38 8.87 48.25 -22.34
CA SER A 38 8.62 48.88 -21.05
C SER A 38 7.37 49.76 -21.03
N LYS A 39 6.61 49.78 -19.89
CA LYS A 39 6.12 51.01 -19.25
C LYS A 39 5.43 50.79 -17.91
N VAL A 40 6.06 51.31 -16.85
CA VAL A 40 5.60 52.25 -15.80
C VAL A 40 4.23 52.04 -15.12
N ALA A 41 4.35 51.73 -13.85
CA ALA A 41 3.61 52.04 -12.61
C ALA A 41 2.15 52.56 -12.69
N SER A 42 1.30 51.83 -11.97
CA SER A 42 0.25 52.40 -11.14
C SER A 42 -0.04 51.48 -9.97
N SER A 43 0.10 51.99 -8.75
CA SER A 43 -0.28 51.36 -7.50
C SER A 43 -1.80 51.22 -7.43
N ALA A 44 -2.30 50.00 -7.32
CA ALA A 44 -3.61 49.71 -6.83
C ALA A 44 -3.47 48.59 -5.80
N ASP A 45 -4.02 48.85 -4.62
CA ASP A 45 -4.15 47.95 -3.48
C ASP A 45 -4.97 46.72 -3.91
N GLU A 46 -4.28 45.65 -4.29
CA GLU A 46 -4.92 44.34 -4.56
C GLU A 46 -5.00 43.61 -3.24
N THR A 47 -6.19 43.60 -2.66
CA THR A 47 -6.59 42.60 -1.68
C THR A 47 -6.45 41.25 -2.36
N GLU A 48 -5.39 40.52 -2.08
CA GLU A 48 -5.22 39.11 -2.48
C GLU A 48 -6.35 38.29 -1.82
N THR A 49 -7.44 38.18 -2.55
CA THR A 49 -8.39 37.08 -2.28
C THR A 49 -7.71 35.84 -2.83
N SER A 50 -7.09 35.06 -1.95
CA SER A 50 -6.61 33.73 -2.29
C SER A 50 -7.81 32.90 -2.72
N SER A 51 -8.08 32.82 -3.99
CA SER A 51 -9.00 31.82 -4.54
C SER A 51 -8.28 30.48 -4.41
N GLU A 52 -8.57 29.76 -3.35
CA GLU A 52 -8.17 28.35 -3.26
C GLU A 52 -8.76 27.65 -4.49
N GLU A 53 -7.88 27.15 -5.35
CA GLU A 53 -8.29 26.32 -6.47
C GLU A 53 -9.01 25.10 -5.89
N PRO A 54 -10.21 24.74 -6.38
CA PRO A 54 -10.97 23.63 -5.80
C PRO A 54 -10.12 22.36 -5.84
N GLU A 55 -9.94 21.73 -4.69
CA GLU A 55 -9.16 20.51 -4.54
C GLU A 55 -9.71 19.43 -5.47
N LYS A 56 -8.85 18.87 -6.32
CA LYS A 56 -9.22 17.80 -7.23
C LYS A 56 -9.55 16.55 -6.44
N LYS A 57 -10.69 15.94 -6.77
CA LYS A 57 -11.18 14.72 -6.13
C LYS A 57 -10.87 13.50 -6.97
N ALA A 58 -10.56 12.40 -6.29
CA ALA A 58 -10.28 11.11 -6.87
C ALA A 58 -11.10 10.00 -6.18
N LYS A 59 -11.29 8.87 -6.87
CA LYS A 59 -11.94 7.69 -6.31
C LYS A 59 -10.95 6.94 -5.41
N SER A 60 -11.36 6.64 -4.18
CA SER A 60 -10.57 5.86 -3.22
C SER A 60 -11.46 4.98 -2.35
N VAL A 61 -10.87 4.01 -1.63
CA VAL A 61 -11.60 3.15 -0.70
C VAL A 61 -12.05 3.97 0.50
N THR A 62 -13.35 4.02 0.76
CA THR A 62 -13.92 4.69 1.94
C THR A 62 -14.34 3.72 3.03
N ARG A 63 -14.56 2.45 2.68
CA ARG A 63 -14.91 1.39 3.62
C ARG A 63 -14.53 0.04 3.06
N TYR A 64 -14.14 -0.89 3.91
CA TYR A 64 -14.03 -2.29 3.54
C TYR A 64 -14.42 -3.23 4.68
N PHE A 65 -14.74 -4.46 4.34
CA PHE A 65 -15.28 -5.44 5.27
C PHE A 65 -14.47 -6.72 5.20
N LEU A 66 -14.14 -7.28 6.35
CA LEU A 66 -13.57 -8.61 6.46
C LEU A 66 -14.67 -9.60 6.86
N TYR A 67 -14.85 -10.61 6.06
CA TYR A 67 -15.78 -11.71 6.31
C TYR A 67 -15.04 -13.03 6.52
N GLY A 68 -15.59 -13.87 7.36
CA GLY A 68 -15.25 -15.28 7.43
C GLY A 68 -16.07 -16.13 6.45
N PRO A 69 -15.88 -17.47 6.46
CA PRO A 69 -16.68 -18.39 5.68
C PRO A 69 -18.17 -18.19 5.95
N GLY A 70 -19.02 -18.42 4.91
CA GLY A 70 -20.47 -18.27 5.04
C GLY A 70 -20.95 -16.83 5.21
N LYS A 71 -20.17 -15.83 4.78
CA LYS A 71 -20.48 -14.39 4.87
C LYS A 71 -20.63 -13.87 6.32
N SER A 72 -19.92 -14.47 7.26
CA SER A 72 -19.90 -13.98 8.64
C SER A 72 -19.00 -12.74 8.76
N LEU A 73 -19.58 -11.57 8.97
CA LEU A 73 -18.82 -10.32 9.18
C LEU A 73 -17.91 -10.45 10.42
N LYS A 74 -16.64 -10.18 10.25
CA LYS A 74 -15.63 -10.16 11.32
C LYS A 74 -15.31 -8.74 11.74
N THR A 75 -14.96 -7.89 10.78
CA THR A 75 -14.47 -6.52 11.01
C THR A 75 -14.97 -5.59 9.91
N THR A 76 -15.37 -4.40 10.28
CA THR A 76 -15.59 -3.27 9.37
C THR A 76 -14.43 -2.30 9.53
N TYR A 77 -13.96 -1.77 8.42
CA TYR A 77 -12.89 -0.77 8.33
C TYR A 77 -13.45 0.47 7.66
N ASP A 78 -13.55 1.58 8.39
CA ASP A 78 -13.96 2.87 7.88
C ASP A 78 -12.74 3.74 7.65
N VAL A 79 -12.56 4.21 6.41
CA VAL A 79 -11.41 5.02 6.00
C VAL A 79 -11.81 6.48 6.02
N ASP A 80 -11.10 7.26 6.82
CA ASP A 80 -11.29 8.69 7.01
C ASP A 80 -10.11 9.47 6.37
N TYR A 81 -10.45 10.40 5.49
CA TYR A 81 -9.55 11.31 4.77
C TYR A 81 -9.75 12.77 5.20
N SER A 82 -10.44 13.02 6.30
CA SER A 82 -10.83 14.38 6.71
C SER A 82 -9.66 15.24 7.21
N GLU A 83 -8.55 14.61 7.61
CA GLU A 83 -7.34 15.29 8.08
C GLU A 83 -6.29 15.30 6.98
N ASP A 84 -5.81 16.50 6.61
CA ASP A 84 -4.80 16.67 5.57
C ASP A 84 -3.47 16.00 5.97
N GLY A 85 -2.81 15.36 4.99
CA GLY A 85 -1.58 14.59 5.24
C GLY A 85 -1.78 13.27 5.98
N LYS A 86 -3.04 12.84 6.23
CA LYS A 86 -3.33 11.69 7.08
C LYS A 86 -4.50 10.86 6.58
N ILE A 87 -4.37 9.55 6.72
CA ILE A 87 -5.45 8.58 6.50
C ILE A 87 -5.66 7.80 7.79
N THR A 88 -6.88 7.82 8.31
CA THR A 88 -7.25 7.03 9.50
C THR A 88 -8.19 5.92 9.10
N VAL A 89 -7.83 4.67 9.38
CA VAL A 89 -8.68 3.50 9.19
C VAL A 89 -9.20 3.06 10.55
N ASN A 90 -10.47 3.31 10.82
CA ASN A 90 -11.12 2.91 12.06
C ASN A 90 -11.64 1.47 11.95
N LEU A 91 -11.34 0.64 12.94
CA LEU A 91 -11.69 -0.77 13.00
C LEU A 91 -12.87 -0.99 13.94
N PHE A 92 -13.89 -1.70 13.47
CA PHE A 92 -15.07 -2.05 14.25
C PHE A 92 -15.31 -3.57 14.21
N ASP A 93 -15.72 -4.14 15.33
CA ASP A 93 -16.13 -5.53 15.38
C ASP A 93 -17.52 -5.73 14.73
N ARG A 94 -17.98 -6.98 14.66
CA ARG A 94 -19.30 -7.34 14.12
C ARG A 94 -20.50 -6.67 14.81
N ASN A 95 -20.31 -6.17 16.03
CA ASN A 95 -21.34 -5.46 16.82
C ASN A 95 -21.21 -3.94 16.69
N ASN A 96 -20.35 -3.47 15.79
CA ASN A 96 -20.05 -2.06 15.55
C ASN A 96 -19.38 -1.34 16.73
N TYR A 97 -18.65 -2.07 17.59
CA TYR A 97 -17.80 -1.45 18.62
C TYR A 97 -16.40 -1.21 18.03
N LYS A 98 -15.88 0.01 18.24
CA LYS A 98 -14.51 0.35 17.81
C LYS A 98 -13.51 -0.51 18.57
N THR A 99 -12.63 -1.19 17.85
CA THR A 99 -11.60 -2.07 18.38
C THR A 99 -10.20 -1.47 18.29
N GLY A 100 -10.01 -0.48 17.43
CA GLY A 100 -8.75 0.22 17.23
C GLY A 100 -8.75 1.10 16.00
N SER A 101 -7.57 1.57 15.62
CA SER A 101 -7.37 2.27 14.36
C SER A 101 -5.96 2.06 13.82
N HIS A 102 -5.84 2.20 12.50
CA HIS A 102 -4.58 2.32 11.79
C HIS A 102 -4.47 3.77 11.28
N VAL A 103 -3.31 4.37 11.43
CA VAL A 103 -3.04 5.73 11.00
C VAL A 103 -1.88 5.71 10.01
N TYR A 104 -2.05 6.36 8.88
CA TYR A 104 -1.00 6.57 7.88
C TYR A 104 -0.79 8.07 7.72
N GLU A 105 0.45 8.52 7.85
CA GLU A 105 0.83 9.89 7.52
C GLU A 105 1.61 9.89 6.22
N TYR A 106 1.35 10.87 5.37
CA TYR A 106 1.97 10.98 4.06
C TYR A 106 2.45 12.41 3.77
N ASP A 107 3.47 12.50 2.92
CA ASP A 107 4.06 13.78 2.52
C ASP A 107 3.27 14.47 1.39
N GLU A 108 3.75 15.63 0.96
CA GLU A 108 3.20 16.43 -0.14
C GLU A 108 3.20 15.70 -1.50
N ASN A 109 3.96 14.62 -1.63
CA ASN A 109 4.00 13.76 -2.82
C ASN A 109 3.06 12.55 -2.69
N GLY A 110 2.34 12.39 -1.57
CA GLY A 110 1.49 11.24 -1.27
C GLY A 110 2.28 9.96 -0.94
N LEU A 111 3.53 10.10 -0.48
CA LEU A 111 4.33 8.98 0.01
C LEU A 111 4.05 8.76 1.49
N VAL A 112 3.67 7.53 1.88
CA VAL A 112 3.41 7.19 3.29
C VAL A 112 4.72 7.20 4.06
N MET A 113 4.88 8.13 5.00
CA MET A 113 6.08 8.30 5.83
C MET A 113 5.98 7.57 7.17
N PHE A 114 4.75 7.35 7.64
CA PHE A 114 4.47 6.72 8.93
C PHE A 114 3.23 5.82 8.83
N PHE A 115 3.25 4.72 9.58
CA PHE A 115 2.10 3.85 9.81
C PHE A 115 2.04 3.48 11.29
N GLY A 116 0.96 3.80 11.97
CA GLY A 116 0.74 3.48 13.39
C GLY A 116 -0.49 2.59 13.61
N VAL A 117 -0.40 1.72 14.61
CA VAL A 117 -1.48 0.86 15.09
C VAL A 117 -1.88 1.28 16.49
N TYR A 118 -3.16 1.57 16.69
CA TYR A 118 -3.71 2.07 17.95
C TYR A 118 -4.82 1.14 18.43
N ASP A 119 -4.93 0.96 19.75
CA ASP A 119 -6.05 0.28 20.37
C ASP A 119 -7.33 1.15 20.38
N LYS A 120 -8.43 0.60 20.91
CA LYS A 120 -9.72 1.30 21.01
C LYS A 120 -9.67 2.59 21.85
N ASP A 121 -8.73 2.68 22.78
CA ASP A 121 -8.56 3.79 23.70
C ASP A 121 -7.56 4.84 23.16
N GLY A 122 -7.00 4.61 21.96
CA GLY A 122 -6.05 5.49 21.29
C GLY A 122 -4.60 5.30 21.72
N ASN A 123 -4.29 4.26 22.49
CA ASN A 123 -2.90 3.95 22.84
C ASN A 123 -2.19 3.28 21.68
N GLU A 124 -1.01 3.75 21.34
CA GLU A 124 -0.17 3.17 20.31
C GLU A 124 0.30 1.75 20.71
N LYS A 125 0.25 0.83 19.75
CA LYS A 125 0.67 -0.56 19.91
C LYS A 125 1.91 -0.89 19.09
N GLY A 126 2.27 -0.02 18.20
CA GLY A 126 3.45 -0.13 17.35
C GLY A 126 3.29 0.71 16.10
N TYR A 127 4.42 0.99 15.48
CA TYR A 127 4.45 1.83 14.27
C TYR A 127 5.59 1.43 13.34
N THR A 128 5.51 1.91 12.12
CA THR A 128 6.55 1.79 11.10
C THR A 128 6.85 3.17 10.52
N THR A 129 8.11 3.52 10.44
CA THR A 129 8.59 4.69 9.69
C THR A 129 9.17 4.25 8.35
N TYR A 130 9.11 5.13 7.36
CA TYR A 130 9.60 4.86 6.02
C TYR A 130 10.50 5.97 5.53
N GLU A 131 11.58 5.60 4.84
CA GLU A 131 12.48 6.54 4.17
C GLU A 131 12.42 6.34 2.67
N TYR A 132 12.56 7.44 1.94
CA TYR A 132 12.51 7.48 0.48
C TYR A 132 13.71 8.21 -0.11
N SER A 133 14.11 7.78 -1.29
CA SER A 133 15.05 8.50 -2.15
C SER A 133 14.51 8.48 -3.58
N ASN A 134 14.40 9.66 -4.21
CA ASN A 134 13.79 9.81 -5.54
C ASN A 134 12.40 9.16 -5.66
N ASN A 135 11.55 9.33 -4.66
CA ASN A 135 10.23 8.73 -4.53
C ASN A 135 10.21 7.17 -4.46
N MET A 136 11.36 6.55 -4.32
CA MET A 136 11.48 5.11 -4.08
C MET A 136 11.71 4.86 -2.59
N LYS A 137 10.97 3.94 -2.00
CA LYS A 137 11.15 3.54 -0.61
C LYS A 137 12.51 2.83 -0.45
N ILE A 138 13.40 3.36 0.36
CA ILE A 138 14.73 2.77 0.57
C ILE A 138 14.81 1.99 1.87
N SER A 139 14.08 2.39 2.91
CA SER A 139 14.06 1.67 4.18
C SER A 139 12.70 1.74 4.88
N ALA A 140 12.49 0.83 5.83
CA ALA A 140 11.41 0.88 6.80
C ALA A 140 11.90 0.32 8.13
N GLU A 141 11.50 0.95 9.23
CA GLU A 141 11.80 0.52 10.59
C GLU A 141 10.50 0.27 11.34
N TYR A 142 10.34 -0.92 11.89
CA TYR A 142 9.17 -1.30 12.68
C TYR A 142 9.51 -1.31 14.17
N TYR A 143 8.69 -0.61 14.93
CA TYR A 143 8.77 -0.46 16.38
C TYR A 143 7.51 -1.07 17.03
N TYR A 144 7.68 -1.59 18.24
CA TYR A 144 6.59 -2.19 19.01
C TYR A 144 6.77 -1.82 20.48
N GLU A 145 5.70 -1.47 21.17
CA GLU A 145 5.62 -1.10 22.58
C GLU A 145 6.91 -0.43 23.13
N GLU A 146 6.82 0.78 23.66
CA GLU A 146 7.95 1.52 24.27
C GLU A 146 9.12 1.78 23.29
N ASP A 147 8.81 2.04 22.00
CA ASP A 147 9.81 2.35 20.95
C ASP A 147 10.88 1.25 20.75
N ALA A 148 10.56 0.01 21.06
CA ALA A 148 11.45 -1.11 20.84
C ALA A 148 11.53 -1.47 19.36
N LEU A 149 12.66 -1.18 18.69
CA LEU A 149 12.92 -1.58 17.31
C LEU A 149 12.83 -3.11 17.18
N ARG A 150 12.00 -3.60 16.27
CA ARG A 150 11.75 -5.03 16.03
C ARG A 150 12.28 -5.53 14.72
N SER A 151 12.24 -4.71 13.69
CA SER A 151 12.83 -5.05 12.39
C SER A 151 13.21 -3.80 11.61
N THR A 152 14.22 -3.95 10.78
CA THR A 152 14.56 -3.02 9.71
C THR A 152 14.33 -3.69 8.37
N THR A 153 13.94 -2.91 7.37
CA THR A 153 13.74 -3.39 6.01
C THR A 153 14.51 -2.48 5.06
N GLU A 154 15.33 -3.05 4.20
CA GLU A 154 16.03 -2.35 3.12
C GLU A 154 15.48 -2.80 1.78
N TYR A 155 15.33 -1.86 0.84
CA TYR A 155 14.81 -2.10 -0.51
C TYR A 155 15.89 -1.83 -1.55
N GLN A 156 15.95 -2.67 -2.58
CA GLN A 156 16.86 -2.52 -3.71
C GLN A 156 16.10 -2.47 -5.02
N TYR A 157 16.51 -1.57 -5.90
CA TYR A 157 15.91 -1.32 -7.19
C TYR A 157 16.92 -1.47 -8.30
N ASN A 158 16.44 -1.83 -9.49
CA ASN A 158 17.27 -1.77 -10.70
C ASN A 158 17.34 -0.32 -11.23
N GLU A 159 18.09 -0.13 -12.32
CA GLU A 159 18.27 1.16 -12.98
C GLU A 159 16.96 1.77 -13.53
N ASN A 160 15.92 0.97 -13.72
CA ASN A 160 14.58 1.41 -14.14
C ASN A 160 13.66 1.75 -12.97
N GLY A 161 14.15 1.73 -11.73
CA GLY A 161 13.35 1.99 -10.53
C GLY A 161 12.40 0.85 -10.14
N VAL A 162 12.63 -0.36 -10.66
CA VAL A 162 11.82 -1.55 -10.33
C VAL A 162 12.49 -2.30 -9.17
N ILE A 163 11.70 -2.64 -8.15
CA ILE A 163 12.18 -3.37 -6.98
C ILE A 163 12.72 -4.75 -7.39
N VAL A 164 13.92 -5.08 -6.97
CA VAL A 164 14.54 -6.38 -7.25
C VAL A 164 14.76 -7.21 -6.01
N SER A 165 14.96 -6.57 -4.86
CA SER A 165 15.02 -7.28 -3.58
C SER A 165 14.59 -6.40 -2.42
N LYS A 166 14.22 -7.02 -1.32
CA LYS A 166 14.20 -6.41 0.01
C LYS A 166 14.80 -7.37 1.03
N THR A 167 15.47 -6.82 2.01
CA THR A 167 15.98 -7.57 3.16
C THR A 167 15.25 -7.09 4.39
N VAL A 168 14.68 -8.02 5.15
CA VAL A 168 14.02 -7.76 6.43
C VAL A 168 14.89 -8.35 7.52
N GLU A 169 15.52 -7.52 8.30
CA GLU A 169 16.30 -7.92 9.47
C GLU A 169 15.40 -7.91 10.69
N LYS A 170 15.29 -9.06 11.34
CA LYS A 170 14.56 -9.27 12.59
C LYS A 170 15.55 -9.72 13.67
N VAL A 171 15.12 -9.67 14.92
CA VAL A 171 15.91 -10.26 16.00
C VAL A 171 16.05 -11.77 15.75
N GLY A 172 17.25 -12.20 15.39
CA GLY A 172 17.63 -13.59 15.19
C GLY A 172 17.96 -14.02 13.76
N GLU A 173 17.20 -13.66 12.78
CA GLU A 173 17.43 -14.07 11.38
C GLU A 173 16.93 -13.04 10.38
N ALA A 174 17.70 -12.81 9.32
CA ALA A 174 17.29 -11.97 8.19
C ALA A 174 16.49 -12.78 7.17
N GLU A 175 15.45 -12.17 6.61
CA GLU A 175 14.70 -12.70 5.47
C GLU A 175 15.02 -11.88 4.23
N VAL A 176 15.37 -12.53 3.14
CA VAL A 176 15.64 -11.88 1.84
C VAL A 176 14.57 -12.26 0.85
N TYR A 177 13.92 -11.26 0.29
CA TYR A 177 12.91 -11.39 -0.77
C TYR A 177 13.54 -10.99 -2.10
N LYS A 178 13.37 -11.81 -3.12
CA LYS A 178 13.84 -11.53 -4.49
C LYS A 178 12.68 -11.64 -5.46
N TRP A 179 12.51 -10.60 -6.27
CA TRP A 179 11.46 -10.55 -7.30
C TRP A 179 12.01 -11.01 -8.65
N ASP A 180 11.27 -11.88 -9.30
CA ASP A 180 11.51 -12.32 -10.67
C ASP A 180 10.55 -11.67 -11.63
N TYR A 181 11.09 -11.20 -12.78
CA TYR A 181 10.35 -10.49 -13.83
C TYR A 181 10.48 -11.23 -15.16
N ALA A 182 9.35 -11.45 -15.83
CA ALA A 182 9.35 -12.05 -17.15
C ALA A 182 9.80 -11.02 -18.21
N ASN A 183 10.77 -11.38 -19.05
CA ASN A 183 11.16 -10.64 -20.27
C ASN A 183 11.42 -9.14 -20.05
N ASN A 184 12.11 -8.74 -19.00
CA ASN A 184 12.38 -7.33 -18.63
C ASN A 184 11.11 -6.50 -18.41
N GLY A 185 10.01 -7.13 -18.03
CA GLY A 185 8.78 -6.45 -17.65
C GLY A 185 8.92 -5.68 -16.33
N ASP A 186 7.99 -4.80 -16.07
CA ASP A 186 7.87 -4.01 -14.84
C ASP A 186 7.00 -4.69 -13.76
N LYS A 187 6.39 -5.84 -14.10
CA LYS A 187 5.57 -6.63 -13.17
C LYS A 187 6.25 -7.96 -12.83
N PRO A 188 6.40 -8.28 -11.53
CA PRO A 188 6.93 -9.56 -11.13
C PRO A 188 5.93 -10.68 -11.42
N TYR A 189 6.41 -11.84 -11.85
CA TYR A 189 5.62 -13.05 -11.90
C TYR A 189 5.84 -13.95 -10.67
N ALA A 190 6.92 -13.72 -9.92
CA ALA A 190 7.21 -14.44 -8.69
C ALA A 190 8.03 -13.60 -7.70
N VAL A 191 7.95 -13.94 -6.44
CA VAL A 191 8.88 -13.52 -5.40
C VAL A 191 9.33 -14.75 -4.62
N TYR A 192 10.63 -14.84 -4.35
CA TYR A 192 11.23 -15.90 -3.54
C TYR A 192 11.69 -15.34 -2.21
N ILE A 193 11.44 -16.08 -1.13
CA ILE A 193 11.83 -15.74 0.23
C ILE A 193 12.91 -16.71 0.68
N SER A 194 14.00 -16.16 1.18
CA SER A 194 15.14 -16.93 1.66
C SER A 194 15.56 -16.44 3.03
N THR A 195 15.98 -17.37 3.87
CA THR A 195 16.75 -17.09 5.08
C THR A 195 18.13 -17.73 4.93
N PRO A 196 19.14 -17.37 5.76
CA PRO A 196 20.45 -18.02 5.72
C PRO A 196 20.36 -19.55 5.89
N SER A 197 19.39 -20.03 6.70
CA SER A 197 19.18 -21.45 6.95
C SER A 197 18.33 -22.16 5.89
N ARG A 198 17.52 -21.44 5.09
CA ARG A 198 16.57 -21.97 4.11
C ARG A 198 16.53 -21.14 2.84
N PRO A 199 17.38 -21.39 1.86
CA PRO A 199 17.38 -20.66 0.60
C PRO A 199 16.14 -21.03 -0.24
N ASN A 200 15.38 -20.02 -0.71
CA ASN A 200 14.21 -20.14 -1.62
C ASN A 200 13.15 -21.17 -1.15
N PHE A 201 12.94 -21.27 0.15
CA PHE A 201 12.00 -22.25 0.71
C PHE A 201 10.53 -21.83 0.60
N GLU A 202 10.29 -20.55 0.42
CA GLU A 202 8.96 -19.92 0.40
C GLU A 202 8.92 -18.84 -0.67
N GLY A 203 7.72 -18.51 -1.13
CA GLY A 203 7.56 -17.45 -2.12
C GLY A 203 6.10 -17.31 -2.58
N TYR A 204 5.91 -16.46 -3.57
CA TYR A 204 4.61 -16.24 -4.20
C TYR A 204 4.75 -16.19 -5.71
N ASN A 205 3.81 -16.81 -6.40
CA ASN A 205 3.60 -16.65 -7.84
C ASN A 205 2.40 -15.72 -8.08
N PHE A 206 2.52 -14.85 -9.06
CA PHE A 206 1.50 -13.88 -9.43
C PHE A 206 0.93 -14.23 -10.82
N ALA A 207 -0.38 -14.15 -10.94
CA ALA A 207 -1.06 -14.35 -12.22
C ALA A 207 -2.00 -13.17 -12.49
N ASP A 208 -1.86 -12.56 -13.67
CA ASP A 208 -2.70 -11.48 -14.15
C ASP A 208 -3.86 -12.01 -15.01
N ASN A 209 -4.99 -11.31 -14.97
CA ASN A 209 -6.09 -11.55 -15.89
C ASN A 209 -5.80 -10.96 -17.29
N ALA A 210 -6.71 -11.14 -18.24
CA ALA A 210 -6.56 -10.64 -19.61
C ALA A 210 -6.40 -9.11 -19.72
N ASN A 211 -6.81 -8.37 -18.68
CA ASN A 211 -6.67 -6.90 -18.61
C ASN A 211 -5.39 -6.46 -17.88
N GLY A 212 -4.48 -7.39 -17.57
CA GLY A 212 -3.25 -7.13 -16.86
C GLY A 212 -3.43 -6.74 -15.39
N LYS A 213 -4.55 -7.11 -14.76
CA LYS A 213 -4.77 -6.96 -13.31
C LYS A 213 -4.44 -8.25 -12.59
N LEU A 214 -3.79 -8.15 -11.42
CA LEU A 214 -3.52 -9.31 -10.58
C LEU A 214 -4.82 -10.02 -10.23
N TYR A 215 -4.99 -11.25 -10.71
CA TYR A 215 -6.18 -12.01 -10.39
C TYR A 215 -5.93 -13.12 -9.36
N GLN A 216 -4.69 -13.55 -9.22
CA GLN A 216 -4.31 -14.56 -8.25
C GLN A 216 -2.88 -14.38 -7.76
N LYS A 217 -2.65 -14.60 -6.46
CA LYS A 217 -1.36 -14.64 -5.79
C LYS A 217 -1.26 -15.97 -5.02
N VAL A 218 -0.42 -16.87 -5.50
CA VAL A 218 -0.29 -18.23 -4.98
C VAL A 218 0.93 -18.32 -4.08
N HIS A 219 0.73 -18.71 -2.84
CA HIS A 219 1.79 -18.99 -1.88
C HIS A 219 2.42 -20.36 -2.15
N ILE A 220 3.73 -20.39 -2.26
CA ILE A 220 4.53 -21.59 -2.54
C ILE A 220 5.43 -21.87 -1.34
N VAL A 221 5.38 -23.11 -0.85
CA VAL A 221 6.27 -23.59 0.22
C VAL A 221 6.97 -24.85 -0.26
N ASN A 222 8.32 -24.84 -0.26
CA ASN A 222 9.14 -25.94 -0.76
C ASN A 222 8.76 -26.39 -2.18
N GLY A 223 8.39 -25.44 -3.05
CA GLY A 223 7.99 -25.70 -4.45
C GLY A 223 6.56 -26.22 -4.61
N ILE A 224 5.76 -26.30 -3.54
CA ILE A 224 4.38 -26.80 -3.55
C ILE A 224 3.43 -25.63 -3.27
N SER A 225 2.35 -25.50 -4.08
CA SER A 225 1.28 -24.54 -3.83
C SER A 225 0.59 -24.86 -2.51
N ASN A 226 0.51 -23.88 -1.61
CA ASN A 226 -0.02 -24.04 -0.27
C ASN A 226 -1.41 -23.40 -0.14
N ASP A 227 -1.47 -22.10 -0.32
CA ASP A 227 -2.71 -21.30 -0.24
C ASP A 227 -2.64 -20.18 -1.26
N TYR A 228 -3.73 -19.42 -1.44
CA TYR A 228 -3.73 -18.34 -2.41
C TYR A 228 -4.75 -17.26 -2.10
N TRP A 229 -4.52 -16.07 -2.67
CA TRP A 229 -5.49 -14.98 -2.76
C TRP A 229 -6.04 -14.90 -4.18
N SER A 230 -7.32 -14.58 -4.30
CA SER A 230 -7.96 -14.21 -5.56
C SER A 230 -8.52 -12.79 -5.47
N TYR A 231 -8.57 -12.10 -6.60
CA TYR A 231 -8.97 -10.71 -6.71
C TYR A 231 -10.00 -10.53 -7.80
N ASP A 232 -11.06 -9.76 -7.52
CA ASP A 232 -12.03 -9.33 -8.51
C ASP A 232 -12.07 -7.82 -8.59
N TYR A 233 -12.38 -7.31 -9.79
CA TYR A 233 -12.38 -5.90 -10.12
C TYR A 233 -13.69 -5.48 -10.73
N ASP A 234 -14.10 -4.22 -10.51
CA ASP A 234 -15.23 -3.63 -11.21
C ASP A 234 -14.85 -3.22 -12.65
N ALA A 235 -15.82 -2.61 -13.36
CA ALA A 235 -15.63 -2.17 -14.74
C ALA A 235 -14.58 -1.05 -14.88
N ASP A 236 -14.36 -0.27 -13.82
CA ASP A 236 -13.36 0.81 -13.76
C ASP A 236 -11.96 0.24 -13.46
N GLY A 237 -11.88 -1.02 -13.07
CA GLY A 237 -10.64 -1.71 -12.70
C GLY A 237 -10.23 -1.51 -11.25
N ASP A 238 -11.16 -1.10 -10.39
CA ASP A 238 -10.95 -1.03 -8.95
C ASP A 238 -11.17 -2.41 -8.30
N CYS A 239 -10.29 -2.79 -7.37
CA CYS A 239 -10.40 -4.06 -6.66
C CYS A 239 -11.61 -4.03 -5.71
N ILE A 240 -12.64 -4.84 -5.99
CA ILE A 240 -13.86 -4.90 -5.17
C ILE A 240 -13.90 -6.09 -4.24
N TYR A 241 -13.05 -7.09 -4.47
CA TYR A 241 -12.99 -8.32 -3.69
C TYR A 241 -11.56 -8.87 -3.63
N ARG A 242 -11.18 -9.37 -2.44
CA ARG A 242 -9.96 -10.14 -2.22
C ARG A 242 -10.26 -11.31 -1.29
N GLY A 243 -10.19 -12.54 -1.79
CA GLY A 243 -10.45 -13.77 -1.05
C GLY A 243 -9.19 -14.57 -0.76
N TYR A 244 -9.07 -15.08 0.46
CA TYR A 244 -8.01 -16.00 0.88
C TYR A 244 -8.53 -17.43 0.94
N TYR A 245 -7.83 -18.35 0.28
CA TYR A 245 -8.18 -19.75 0.15
C TYR A 245 -7.04 -20.63 0.68
N ASN A 246 -7.40 -21.66 1.42
CA ASN A 246 -6.43 -22.65 1.92
C ASN A 246 -6.03 -23.66 0.83
N VAL A 247 -5.14 -24.58 1.17
CA VAL A 247 -4.63 -25.66 0.30
C VAL A 247 -5.74 -26.59 -0.23
N GLN A 248 -6.89 -26.69 0.43
CA GLN A 248 -8.06 -27.44 -0.04
C GLN A 248 -8.99 -26.59 -0.93
N HIS A 249 -8.57 -25.42 -1.38
CA HIS A 249 -9.37 -24.46 -2.14
C HIS A 249 -10.64 -24.00 -1.41
N SER A 250 -10.67 -24.09 -0.09
CA SER A 250 -11.77 -23.61 0.73
C SER A 250 -11.52 -22.15 1.11
N LEU A 251 -12.55 -21.31 0.93
CA LEU A 251 -12.51 -19.91 1.33
C LEU A 251 -12.37 -19.81 2.85
N VAL A 252 -11.33 -19.15 3.32
CA VAL A 252 -11.04 -18.92 4.75
C VAL A 252 -11.59 -17.58 5.21
N GLU A 253 -11.36 -16.56 4.42
CA GLU A 253 -11.85 -15.20 4.67
C GLU A 253 -11.77 -14.39 3.37
N TYR A 254 -12.49 -13.26 3.34
CA TYR A 254 -12.42 -12.35 2.21
C TYR A 254 -12.72 -10.92 2.62
N TYR A 255 -12.24 -9.99 1.77
CA TYR A 255 -12.51 -8.57 1.88
C TYR A 255 -13.43 -8.12 0.75
N GLU A 256 -14.36 -7.23 1.06
CA GLU A 256 -15.14 -6.45 0.09
C GLU A 256 -14.82 -4.98 0.27
N PHE A 257 -14.54 -4.27 -0.83
CA PHE A 257 -14.14 -2.87 -0.82
C PHE A 257 -15.24 -1.98 -1.39
N LYS A 258 -15.45 -0.82 -0.76
CA LYS A 258 -16.35 0.23 -1.23
C LYS A 258 -15.57 1.52 -1.45
N TYR A 259 -15.89 2.19 -2.54
CA TYR A 259 -15.20 3.38 -3.02
C TYR A 259 -16.08 4.62 -2.86
N GLY A 260 -15.44 5.77 -2.66
CA GLY A 260 -16.03 7.10 -2.60
C GLY A 260 -15.02 8.15 -3.01
N GLU A 261 -15.27 9.40 -2.68
CA GLU A 261 -14.39 10.51 -3.01
C GLU A 261 -13.33 10.72 -1.93
N ALA A 262 -12.11 11.05 -2.37
CA ALA A 262 -11.00 11.55 -1.56
C ALA A 262 -10.24 12.63 -2.36
N SER A 263 -9.31 13.37 -1.74
CA SER A 263 -8.37 14.18 -2.52
C SER A 263 -7.48 13.31 -3.39
N GLU A 264 -6.95 13.84 -4.50
CA GLU A 264 -6.02 13.09 -5.36
C GLU A 264 -4.80 12.61 -4.57
N LEU A 265 -4.29 13.46 -3.69
CA LEU A 265 -3.13 13.15 -2.86
C LEU A 265 -3.43 12.01 -1.87
N ALA A 266 -4.55 12.08 -1.15
CA ALA A 266 -4.98 11.03 -0.22
C ALA A 266 -5.27 9.70 -0.94
N ALA A 267 -5.90 9.73 -2.12
CA ALA A 267 -6.13 8.55 -2.94
C ALA A 267 -4.82 7.90 -3.42
N LYS A 268 -3.81 8.73 -3.77
CA LYS A 268 -2.46 8.25 -4.10
C LYS A 268 -1.78 7.63 -2.89
N ALA A 269 -1.82 8.30 -1.73
CA ALA A 269 -1.26 7.79 -0.47
C ALA A 269 -1.93 6.47 -0.06
N PHE A 270 -3.27 6.34 -0.20
CA PHE A 270 -3.98 5.11 0.11
C PHE A 270 -3.47 3.90 -0.70
N LYS A 271 -3.15 4.08 -1.97
CA LYS A 271 -2.53 3.01 -2.77
C LYS A 271 -1.17 2.58 -2.21
N GLY A 272 -0.43 3.50 -1.59
CA GLY A 272 0.84 3.22 -0.92
C GLY A 272 0.71 2.49 0.42
N THR A 273 -0.50 2.36 0.99
CA THR A 273 -0.72 1.64 2.26
C THR A 273 -0.62 0.12 2.14
N GLY A 274 -0.76 -0.43 0.93
CA GLY A 274 -0.77 -1.87 0.69
C GLY A 274 -2.05 -2.59 1.11
N ILE A 275 -3.10 -1.87 1.45
CA ILE A 275 -4.39 -2.48 1.86
C ILE A 275 -5.02 -3.27 0.71
N LEU A 276 -4.79 -2.85 -0.54
CA LEU A 276 -5.35 -3.48 -1.74
C LEU A 276 -4.49 -4.63 -2.30
N ASP A 277 -3.26 -4.85 -1.80
CA ASP A 277 -2.27 -5.83 -2.34
C ASP A 277 -2.35 -7.24 -1.70
#